data_3e659e79710467a5c124244df60f180b
#
_entry.id   3e659e79710467a5c124244df60f180b
#
_cell.length_a   1.000
_cell.length_b   1.000
_cell.length_c   1.000
_cell.angle_alpha   90.00
_cell.angle_beta   90.00
_cell.angle_gamma   90.00
#
_symmetry.space_group_name_H-M   'P 1'
#
loop_
_entity.id
_entity.type
_entity.pdbx_description
1 polymer ?
#
loop_
_entity_poly.entity_id
_entity_poly.type
_entity_poly.pdbx_seq_one_letter_code
_entity_poly.pdbx_strand_id
1 'polypeptide(L)'
;VNKLLVFYGSYRADRMGIRLAHYMVRRFSERGSDVELIDAQAVGLPMLDRMYKEYAPGKAPPAMEALARKIVAAEAFLFVAGEYNWGMQPGLKNLTDHFREEWFWRPAALATYSAGRLAGARASYAWHPTLAEMGMVAVPSTIGVGQVSAALDVEGLPTGSGGEALDKAFDKFAAVLDWWADAAVEQTARKGPPY
;
A
#
# COMPACT_ATOMS: atom_id res chain seq x y z
N VAL A 1 3.28 -2.88 -14.10
CA VAL A 1 3.18 -3.91 -13.04
C VAL A 1 1.99 -4.82 -13.32
N ASN A 2 2.19 -6.17 -13.30
CA ASN A 2 1.10 -7.10 -13.56
C ASN A 2 0.29 -7.41 -12.29
N LYS A 3 0.95 -7.67 -11.15
CA LYS A 3 0.29 -7.99 -9.90
C LYS A 3 0.61 -7.01 -8.79
N LEU A 4 -0.39 -6.19 -8.42
CA LEU A 4 -0.28 -5.13 -7.44
C LEU A 4 -1.16 -5.40 -6.22
N LEU A 5 -0.62 -5.30 -5.02
CA LEU A 5 -1.40 -5.26 -3.79
C LEU A 5 -1.51 -3.83 -3.26
N VAL A 6 -2.74 -3.39 -3.03
CA VAL A 6 -3.05 -2.08 -2.42
C VAL A 6 -3.41 -2.29 -0.96
N PHE A 7 -2.60 -1.78 -0.05
CA PHE A 7 -2.80 -1.94 1.40
C PHE A 7 -3.51 -0.73 2.01
N TYR A 8 -4.54 -0.99 2.80
CA TYR A 8 -5.30 0.02 3.53
C TYR A 8 -5.55 -0.43 4.97
N GLY A 9 -5.39 0.46 5.96
CA GLY A 9 -5.34 0.03 7.35
C GLY A 9 -6.16 0.85 8.36
N SER A 10 -7.22 1.55 7.95
CA SER A 10 -8.07 2.26 8.90
C SER A 10 -9.12 1.35 9.53
N TYR A 11 -9.19 1.39 10.86
CA TYR A 11 -10.25 0.74 11.66
C TYR A 11 -11.32 1.71 12.16
N ARG A 12 -11.29 2.97 11.71
CA ARG A 12 -12.30 3.96 12.11
C ARG A 12 -13.67 3.62 11.52
N ALA A 13 -14.76 4.04 12.19
CA ALA A 13 -16.12 3.84 11.68
C ALA A 13 -16.33 4.61 10.36
N ASP A 14 -15.78 5.84 10.27
CA ASP A 14 -15.86 6.73 9.11
C ASP A 14 -14.61 6.59 8.21
N ARG A 15 -14.41 5.49 7.58
CA ARG A 15 -13.22 5.08 6.84
C ARG A 15 -12.96 5.90 5.57
N MET A 16 -12.87 7.23 5.67
CA MET A 16 -12.78 8.13 4.49
C MET A 16 -11.65 7.79 3.52
N GLY A 17 -10.51 7.30 4.02
CA GLY A 17 -9.38 6.91 3.17
C GLY A 17 -9.61 5.68 2.30
N ILE A 18 -10.67 4.90 2.54
CA ILE A 18 -11.05 3.78 1.68
C ILE A 18 -11.38 4.26 0.25
N ARG A 19 -11.88 5.50 0.12
CA ARG A 19 -12.16 6.13 -1.17
C ARG A 19 -10.89 6.24 -2.02
N LEU A 20 -9.76 6.61 -1.41
CA LEU A 20 -8.46 6.64 -2.10
C LEU A 20 -7.98 5.23 -2.46
N ALA A 21 -8.21 4.24 -1.60
CA ALA A 21 -7.88 2.85 -1.91
C ALA A 21 -8.70 2.34 -3.12
N HIS A 22 -10.01 2.61 -3.16
CA HIS A 22 -10.86 2.27 -4.30
C HIS A 22 -10.42 2.99 -5.58
N TYR A 23 -10.09 4.29 -5.49
CA TYR A 23 -9.53 5.05 -6.61
C TYR A 23 -8.27 4.36 -7.16
N MET A 24 -7.31 4.01 -6.31
CA MET A 24 -6.06 3.37 -6.73
C MET A 24 -6.30 2.01 -7.36
N VAL A 25 -7.14 1.17 -6.75
CA VAL A 25 -7.51 -0.14 -7.32
C VAL A 25 -8.08 0.04 -8.72
N ARG A 26 -9.08 0.91 -8.88
CA ARG A 26 -9.72 1.16 -10.18
C ARG A 26 -8.72 1.66 -11.21
N ARG A 27 -7.93 2.69 -10.89
CA ARG A 27 -7.01 3.33 -11.84
C ARG A 27 -5.88 2.40 -12.29
N PHE A 28 -5.33 1.58 -11.41
CA PHE A 28 -4.34 0.56 -11.80
C PHE A 28 -4.97 -0.59 -12.58
N SER A 29 -6.19 -1.01 -12.26
CA SER A 29 -6.94 -1.99 -13.05
C SER A 29 -7.23 -1.49 -14.47
N GLU A 30 -7.63 -0.23 -14.64
CA GLU A 30 -7.81 0.43 -15.95
C GLU A 30 -6.52 0.43 -16.79
N ARG A 31 -5.34 0.41 -16.16
CA ARG A 31 -4.03 0.27 -16.81
C ARG A 31 -3.65 -1.18 -17.14
N GLY A 32 -4.49 -2.15 -16.80
CA GLY A 32 -4.29 -3.57 -17.09
C GLY A 32 -3.60 -4.38 -15.98
N SER A 33 -3.37 -3.80 -14.80
CA SER A 33 -2.83 -4.54 -13.65
C SER A 33 -3.90 -5.42 -13.01
N ASP A 34 -3.48 -6.61 -12.52
CA ASP A 34 -4.24 -7.42 -11.57
C ASP A 34 -4.05 -6.83 -10.17
N VAL A 35 -5.08 -6.15 -9.68
CA VAL A 35 -5.00 -5.36 -8.44
C VAL A 35 -5.90 -5.91 -7.37
N GLU A 36 -5.34 -6.16 -6.20
CA GLU A 36 -6.12 -6.60 -5.04
C GLU A 36 -6.00 -5.60 -3.89
N LEU A 37 -7.15 -5.23 -3.31
CA LEU A 37 -7.22 -4.44 -2.08
C LEU A 37 -7.03 -5.34 -0.86
N ILE A 38 -6.01 -5.07 -0.08
CA ILE A 38 -5.75 -5.70 1.22
C ILE A 38 -6.17 -4.73 2.33
N ASP A 39 -7.36 -4.92 2.83
CA ASP A 39 -7.92 -4.11 3.91
C ASP A 39 -7.62 -4.78 5.26
N ALA A 40 -6.82 -4.11 6.10
CA ALA A 40 -6.42 -4.64 7.41
C ALA A 40 -7.60 -5.04 8.30
N GLN A 41 -8.71 -4.30 8.23
CA GLN A 41 -9.92 -4.63 8.98
C GLN A 41 -10.58 -5.93 8.47
N ALA A 42 -10.62 -6.13 7.16
CA ALA A 42 -11.18 -7.34 6.56
C ALA A 42 -10.28 -8.57 6.75
N VAL A 43 -8.96 -8.38 6.71
CA VAL A 43 -7.97 -9.44 6.99
C VAL A 43 -8.06 -9.89 8.46
N GLY A 44 -8.28 -8.95 9.39
CA GLY A 44 -8.57 -9.23 10.78
C GLY A 44 -7.42 -9.86 11.58
N LEU A 45 -6.16 -9.56 11.26
CA LEU A 45 -5.04 -10.01 12.08
C LEU A 45 -5.11 -9.37 13.49
N PRO A 46 -4.78 -10.12 14.54
CA PRO A 46 -4.72 -9.57 15.90
C PRO A 46 -3.63 -8.48 16.02
N MET A 47 -3.55 -7.83 17.18
CA MET A 47 -2.34 -7.07 17.50
C MET A 47 -1.14 -8.02 17.46
N LEU A 48 -0.05 -7.55 16.87
CA LEU A 48 1.16 -8.35 16.67
C LEU A 48 1.69 -8.87 18.02
N ASP A 49 1.68 -10.18 18.16
CA ASP A 49 2.37 -10.91 19.21
C ASP A 49 3.42 -11.85 18.61
N ARG A 50 3.19 -12.31 17.38
CA ARG A 50 4.05 -13.24 16.66
C ARG A 50 4.06 -12.95 15.16
N MET A 51 5.25 -12.80 14.59
CA MET A 51 5.44 -12.63 13.14
C MET A 51 5.22 -13.94 12.38
N TYR A 52 4.90 -13.86 11.10
CA TYR A 52 4.68 -15.02 10.22
C TYR A 52 5.89 -16.00 10.23
N LYS A 53 7.10 -15.47 10.16
CA LYS A 53 8.35 -16.27 10.18
C LYS A 53 8.58 -17.06 11.48
N GLU A 54 7.87 -16.76 12.55
CA GLU A 54 8.00 -17.45 13.85
C GLU A 54 7.10 -18.69 13.96
N TYR A 55 6.28 -18.95 12.94
CA TYR A 55 5.50 -20.18 12.81
C TYR A 55 6.26 -21.20 11.97
N ALA A 56 6.07 -22.48 12.28
CA ALA A 56 6.52 -23.53 11.38
C ALA A 56 5.75 -23.43 10.03
N PRO A 57 6.34 -23.83 8.91
CA PRO A 57 5.71 -23.73 7.60
C PRO A 57 4.29 -24.32 7.57
N GLY A 58 3.31 -23.53 7.14
CA GLY A 58 1.90 -23.89 7.05
C GLY A 58 1.18 -23.99 8.40
N LYS A 59 1.75 -23.46 9.48
CA LYS A 59 1.16 -23.50 10.83
C LYS A 59 0.73 -22.13 11.35
N ALA A 60 0.91 -21.07 10.58
CA ALA A 60 0.37 -19.76 10.94
C ALA A 60 -1.17 -19.76 10.80
N PRO A 61 -1.86 -18.80 11.44
CA PRO A 61 -3.30 -18.64 11.28
C PRO A 61 -3.71 -18.55 9.80
N PRO A 62 -4.84 -19.12 9.37
CA PRO A 62 -5.24 -19.19 7.96
C PRO A 62 -5.24 -17.86 7.22
N ALA A 63 -5.67 -16.78 7.88
CA ALA A 63 -5.65 -15.43 7.31
C ALA A 63 -4.22 -14.94 7.05
N MET A 64 -3.29 -15.22 7.95
CA MET A 64 -1.88 -14.88 7.83
C MET A 64 -1.21 -15.69 6.71
N GLU A 65 -1.45 -17.00 6.64
CA GLU A 65 -0.99 -17.86 5.53
C GLU A 65 -1.50 -17.38 4.17
N ALA A 66 -2.78 -17.03 4.09
CA ALA A 66 -3.38 -16.55 2.86
C ALA A 66 -2.75 -15.23 2.41
N LEU A 67 -2.53 -14.29 3.35
CA LEU A 67 -1.92 -13.00 3.05
C LEU A 67 -0.44 -13.15 2.69
N ALA A 68 0.33 -13.98 3.38
CA ALA A 68 1.72 -14.28 3.06
C ALA A 68 1.88 -14.73 1.60
N ARG A 69 1.04 -15.67 1.15
CA ARG A 69 1.05 -16.14 -0.25
C ARG A 69 0.77 -15.01 -1.25
N LYS A 70 -0.16 -14.09 -0.93
CA LYS A 70 -0.47 -12.94 -1.79
C LYS A 70 0.71 -11.98 -1.87
N ILE A 71 1.32 -11.66 -0.73
CA ILE A 71 2.48 -10.78 -0.67
C ILE A 71 3.65 -11.36 -1.49
N VAL A 72 3.96 -12.63 -1.31
CA VAL A 72 5.04 -13.30 -2.07
C VAL A 72 4.78 -13.32 -3.57
N ALA A 73 3.51 -13.46 -3.98
CA ALA A 73 3.13 -13.50 -5.39
C ALA A 73 3.02 -12.13 -6.07
N ALA A 74 3.06 -11.02 -5.30
CA ALA A 74 2.95 -9.67 -5.85
C ALA A 74 4.27 -9.18 -6.44
N GLU A 75 4.18 -8.31 -7.44
CA GLU A 75 5.33 -7.65 -8.08
C GLU A 75 5.63 -6.29 -7.46
N ALA A 76 4.60 -5.64 -6.92
CA ALA A 76 4.72 -4.33 -6.29
C ALA A 76 3.64 -4.14 -5.21
N PHE A 77 3.88 -3.13 -4.36
CA PHE A 77 2.98 -2.75 -3.28
C PHE A 77 2.60 -1.28 -3.36
N LEU A 78 1.37 -0.95 -2.99
CA LEU A 78 0.90 0.40 -2.80
C LEU A 78 0.28 0.54 -1.42
N PHE A 79 0.83 1.41 -0.58
CA PHE A 79 0.32 1.68 0.76
C PHE A 79 -0.54 2.94 0.77
N VAL A 80 -1.83 2.80 1.04
CA VAL A 80 -2.77 3.92 1.22
C VAL A 80 -2.78 4.29 2.70
N ALA A 81 -1.96 5.28 3.05
CA ALA A 81 -1.60 5.61 4.40
C ALA A 81 -2.25 6.91 4.89
N GLY A 82 -3.07 6.83 5.92
CA GLY A 82 -3.60 8.00 6.61
C GLY A 82 -2.65 8.53 7.68
N GLU A 83 -2.79 9.81 7.98
CA GLU A 83 -2.05 10.44 9.06
C GLU A 83 -2.87 10.47 10.34
N TYR A 84 -2.37 9.86 11.39
CA TYR A 84 -2.95 9.84 12.73
C TYR A 84 -1.99 10.53 13.72
N ASN A 85 -2.37 11.73 14.17
CA ASN A 85 -1.59 12.48 15.16
C ASN A 85 -0.08 12.55 14.83
N TRP A 86 0.25 13.02 13.63
CA TRP A 86 1.63 13.12 13.11
C TRP A 86 2.26 11.79 12.66
N GLY A 87 1.65 10.65 12.90
CA GLY A 87 2.23 9.32 12.67
C GLY A 87 1.44 8.42 11.75
N MET A 88 1.84 7.15 11.75
CA MET A 88 1.22 6.08 10.97
C MET A 88 -0.13 5.67 11.51
N GLN A 89 -0.98 5.14 10.66
CA GLN A 89 -2.20 4.43 11.08
C GLN A 89 -1.82 3.13 11.80
N PRO A 90 -2.30 2.90 13.04
CA PRO A 90 -1.96 1.69 13.80
C PRO A 90 -2.33 0.39 13.07
N GLY A 91 -3.50 0.33 12.45
CA GLY A 91 -3.95 -0.88 11.77
C GLY A 91 -3.12 -1.23 10.53
N LEU A 92 -2.66 -0.23 9.75
CA LEU A 92 -1.77 -0.48 8.62
C LEU A 92 -0.40 -0.94 9.11
N LYS A 93 0.15 -0.28 10.13
CA LYS A 93 1.43 -0.66 10.75
C LYS A 93 1.36 -2.07 11.33
N ASN A 94 0.30 -2.39 12.09
CA ASN A 94 0.08 -3.73 12.63
C ASN A 94 0.04 -4.80 11.54
N LEU A 95 -0.71 -4.56 10.45
CA LEU A 95 -0.79 -5.50 9.34
C LEU A 95 0.58 -5.77 8.72
N THR A 96 1.36 -4.72 8.47
CA THR A 96 2.66 -4.84 7.79
C THR A 96 3.70 -5.56 8.64
N ASP A 97 3.69 -5.34 9.96
CA ASP A 97 4.69 -5.89 10.88
C ASP A 97 4.56 -7.40 11.12
N HIS A 98 3.43 -8.01 10.73
CA HIS A 98 3.29 -9.47 10.77
C HIS A 98 4.21 -10.20 9.77
N PHE A 99 4.72 -9.51 8.76
CA PHE A 99 5.54 -10.11 7.69
C PHE A 99 6.89 -9.40 7.59
N ARG A 100 7.90 -10.09 7.04
CA ARG A 100 9.23 -9.54 6.84
C ARG A 100 9.83 -9.98 5.51
N GLU A 101 10.31 -11.21 5.41
CA GLU A 101 10.96 -11.74 4.22
C GLU A 101 10.01 -11.75 3.00
N GLU A 102 8.70 -11.82 3.25
CA GLU A 102 7.65 -11.77 2.24
C GLU A 102 7.63 -10.45 1.46
N TRP A 103 8.15 -9.34 2.04
CA TRP A 103 8.23 -8.02 1.41
C TRP A 103 9.44 -7.82 0.52
N PHE A 104 10.52 -8.59 0.71
CA PHE A 104 11.85 -8.27 0.21
C PHE A 104 11.90 -8.09 -1.31
N TRP A 105 12.74 -7.14 -1.74
CA TRP A 105 13.19 -6.90 -3.11
C TRP A 105 12.12 -6.33 -4.06
N ARG A 106 10.96 -5.94 -3.58
CA ARG A 106 9.90 -5.37 -4.40
C ARG A 106 9.72 -3.88 -4.15
N PRO A 107 9.30 -3.11 -5.17
CA PRO A 107 9.00 -1.71 -5.01
C PRO A 107 7.70 -1.49 -4.24
N ALA A 108 7.70 -0.41 -3.46
CA ALA A 108 6.56 0.03 -2.70
C ALA A 108 6.31 1.53 -2.93
N ALA A 109 5.10 1.89 -3.32
CA ALA A 109 4.65 3.25 -3.46
C ALA A 109 3.79 3.70 -2.28
N LEU A 110 3.75 5.01 -2.03
CA LEU A 110 2.89 5.62 -1.01
C LEU A 110 1.84 6.52 -1.64
N ALA A 111 0.58 6.29 -1.27
CA ALA A 111 -0.51 7.22 -1.46
C ALA A 111 -1.01 7.66 -0.08
N THR A 112 -0.78 8.90 0.31
CA THR A 112 -1.14 9.39 1.63
C THR A 112 -2.40 10.24 1.61
N TYR A 113 -3.10 10.31 2.74
CA TYR A 113 -4.29 11.13 2.85
C TYR A 113 -4.50 11.70 4.25
N SER A 114 -5.33 12.73 4.33
CA SER A 114 -5.86 13.25 5.58
C SER A 114 -7.26 13.86 5.38
N ALA A 115 -7.99 13.99 6.48
CA ALA A 115 -9.23 14.78 6.51
C ALA A 115 -8.93 16.28 6.37
N GLY A 116 -7.77 16.73 6.83
CA GLY A 116 -7.28 18.11 6.70
C GLY A 116 -6.50 18.34 5.39
N ARG A 117 -5.87 19.51 5.30
CA ARG A 117 -5.15 19.96 4.09
C ARG A 117 -3.76 19.35 3.90
N LEU A 118 -3.15 18.76 4.92
CA LEU A 118 -1.75 18.30 4.88
C LEU A 118 -1.55 16.98 4.13
N ALA A 119 -2.62 16.38 3.61
CA ALA A 119 -2.56 15.23 2.71
C ALA A 119 -1.78 14.00 3.25
N GLY A 120 -1.62 13.89 4.57
CA GLY A 120 -0.86 12.79 5.18
C GLY A 120 0.66 12.92 5.03
N ALA A 121 1.17 14.09 4.69
CA ALA A 121 2.60 14.31 4.44
C ALA A 121 3.50 13.86 5.60
N ARG A 122 3.06 14.05 6.85
CA ARG A 122 3.85 13.69 8.03
C ARG A 122 3.90 12.17 8.26
N ALA A 123 2.85 11.43 7.92
CA ALA A 123 2.88 9.97 7.91
C ALA A 123 3.84 9.43 6.85
N SER A 124 3.97 10.11 5.70
CA SER A 124 4.93 9.74 4.66
C SER A 124 6.37 9.69 5.17
N TYR A 125 6.79 10.64 6.01
CA TYR A 125 8.11 10.63 6.64
C TYR A 125 8.40 9.36 7.45
N ALA A 126 7.40 8.84 8.14
CA ALA A 126 7.54 7.62 8.92
C ALA A 126 7.52 6.36 8.04
N TRP A 127 6.72 6.38 6.96
CA TRP A 127 6.60 5.23 6.07
C TRP A 127 7.84 4.98 5.21
N HIS A 128 8.50 6.00 4.66
CA HIS A 128 9.67 5.81 3.79
C HIS A 128 10.78 4.97 4.44
N PRO A 129 11.31 5.33 5.62
CA PRO A 129 12.32 4.49 6.28
C PRO A 129 11.78 3.14 6.71
N THR A 130 10.49 3.04 7.07
CA THR A 130 9.87 1.76 7.44
C THR A 130 9.82 0.79 6.26
N LEU A 131 9.42 1.24 5.08
CA LEU A 131 9.41 0.40 3.87
C LEU A 131 10.82 -0.08 3.51
N ALA A 132 11.82 0.80 3.64
CA ALA A 132 13.23 0.44 3.41
C ALA A 132 13.73 -0.59 4.44
N GLU A 133 13.43 -0.41 5.73
CA GLU A 133 13.77 -1.37 6.79
C GLU A 133 13.10 -2.74 6.57
N MET A 134 11.90 -2.73 5.99
CA MET A 134 11.17 -3.96 5.61
C MET A 134 11.71 -4.61 4.32
N GLY A 135 12.84 -4.14 3.77
CA GLY A 135 13.48 -4.71 2.58
C GLY A 135 12.83 -4.37 1.25
N MET A 136 11.92 -3.41 1.22
CA MET A 136 11.30 -2.88 0.00
C MET A 136 12.08 -1.71 -0.60
N VAL A 137 11.91 -1.47 -1.88
CA VAL A 137 12.37 -0.24 -2.53
C VAL A 137 11.25 0.78 -2.49
N ALA A 138 11.34 1.75 -1.58
CA ALA A 138 10.39 2.88 -1.57
C ALA A 138 10.60 3.73 -2.83
N VAL A 139 9.62 3.77 -3.73
CA VAL A 139 9.75 4.52 -4.99
C VAL A 139 9.70 6.03 -4.73
N PRO A 140 10.44 6.83 -5.53
CA PRO A 140 10.62 8.27 -5.27
C PRO A 140 9.40 9.13 -5.64
N SER A 141 8.22 8.54 -5.78
CA SER A 141 6.98 9.24 -6.12
C SER A 141 5.91 8.95 -5.07
N THR A 142 5.32 9.98 -4.52
CA THR A 142 4.24 9.89 -3.54
C THR A 142 3.06 10.75 -3.99
N ILE A 143 1.85 10.23 -3.87
CA ILE A 143 0.62 11.01 -4.01
C ILE A 143 0.10 11.36 -2.61
N GLY A 144 -0.28 12.62 -2.41
CA GLY A 144 -0.92 13.09 -1.19
C GLY A 144 -2.28 13.70 -1.49
N VAL A 145 -3.34 13.25 -0.78
CA VAL A 145 -4.71 13.75 -0.94
C VAL A 145 -5.19 14.38 0.36
N GLY A 146 -5.22 15.71 0.39
CA GLY A 146 -5.86 16.47 1.46
C GLY A 146 -7.37 16.50 1.30
N GLN A 147 -8.08 16.68 2.42
CA GLN A 147 -9.55 16.77 2.42
C GLN A 147 -10.20 15.63 1.59
N VAL A 148 -9.76 14.40 1.84
CA VAL A 148 -10.03 13.22 1.00
C VAL A 148 -11.53 13.01 0.72
N SER A 149 -12.43 13.38 1.63
CA SER A 149 -13.88 13.29 1.45
C SER A 149 -14.46 14.33 0.49
N ALA A 150 -13.73 15.42 0.22
CA ALA A 150 -14.11 16.42 -0.77
C ALA A 150 -13.44 16.14 -2.14
N ALA A 151 -12.29 15.45 -2.14
CA ALA A 151 -11.57 15.09 -3.35
C ALA A 151 -12.10 13.81 -4.03
N LEU A 152 -12.72 12.92 -3.26
CA LEU A 152 -13.25 11.64 -3.74
C LEU A 152 -14.64 11.38 -3.15
N ASP A 153 -15.55 10.89 -3.97
CA ASP A 153 -16.85 10.40 -3.50
C ASP A 153 -16.74 9.02 -2.79
N VAL A 154 -17.87 8.43 -2.41
CA VAL A 154 -17.87 7.17 -1.65
C VAL A 154 -17.39 5.97 -2.47
N GLU A 155 -17.49 6.02 -3.78
CA GLU A 155 -17.01 5.01 -4.73
C GLU A 155 -15.53 5.25 -5.11
N GLY A 156 -14.91 6.34 -4.64
CA GLY A 156 -13.55 6.72 -5.00
C GLY A 156 -13.43 7.40 -6.36
N LEU A 157 -14.52 8.00 -6.85
CA LEU A 157 -14.47 8.81 -8.07
C LEU A 157 -13.99 10.23 -7.74
N PRO A 158 -13.12 10.84 -8.58
CA PRO A 158 -12.61 12.18 -8.37
C PRO A 158 -13.73 13.23 -8.34
N THR A 159 -13.67 14.13 -7.36
CA THR A 159 -14.61 15.25 -7.20
C THR A 159 -13.84 16.54 -6.90
N GLY A 160 -14.35 17.65 -7.40
CA GLY A 160 -13.77 18.97 -7.18
C GLY A 160 -12.30 19.08 -7.61
N SER A 161 -11.68 20.20 -7.27
CA SER A 161 -10.28 20.48 -7.66
C SER A 161 -9.25 19.51 -7.08
N GLY A 162 -9.53 18.94 -5.89
CA GLY A 162 -8.67 17.94 -5.27
C GLY A 162 -8.65 16.62 -6.06
N GLY A 163 -9.81 16.19 -6.55
CA GLY A 163 -9.93 15.01 -7.41
C GLY A 163 -9.29 15.21 -8.78
N GLU A 164 -9.49 16.39 -9.39
CA GLU A 164 -8.83 16.74 -10.66
C GLU A 164 -7.30 16.75 -10.53
N ALA A 165 -6.78 17.30 -9.43
CA ALA A 165 -5.34 17.31 -9.16
C ALA A 165 -4.79 15.88 -8.97
N LEU A 166 -5.52 15.02 -8.28
CA LEU A 166 -5.17 13.61 -8.12
C LEU A 166 -5.10 12.90 -9.48
N ASP A 167 -6.12 13.08 -10.33
CA ASP A 167 -6.17 12.45 -11.66
C ASP A 167 -4.99 12.88 -12.55
N LYS A 168 -4.65 14.17 -12.54
CA LYS A 168 -3.48 14.69 -13.28
C LYS A 168 -2.15 14.10 -12.79
N ALA A 169 -2.04 13.82 -11.49
CA ALA A 169 -0.80 13.30 -10.90
C ALA A 169 -0.67 11.77 -11.07
N PHE A 170 -1.77 11.06 -11.24
CA PHE A 170 -1.82 9.61 -11.19
C PHE A 170 -0.93 8.92 -12.23
N ASP A 171 -1.00 9.33 -13.50
CA ASP A 171 -0.28 8.61 -14.56
C ASP A 171 1.24 8.67 -14.40
N LYS A 172 1.77 9.81 -13.95
CA LYS A 172 3.18 9.94 -13.60
C LYS A 172 3.55 9.08 -12.40
N PHE A 173 2.70 9.06 -11.37
CA PHE A 173 2.90 8.23 -10.19
C PHE A 173 2.91 6.75 -10.53
N ALA A 174 1.94 6.29 -11.31
CA ALA A 174 1.83 4.89 -11.74
C ALA A 174 3.03 4.48 -12.61
N ALA A 175 3.44 5.33 -13.57
CA ALA A 175 4.60 5.05 -14.42
C ALA A 175 5.90 4.86 -13.62
N VAL A 176 6.10 5.59 -12.52
CA VAL A 176 7.26 5.40 -11.65
C VAL A 176 7.22 4.04 -10.96
N LEU A 177 6.05 3.62 -10.45
CA LEU A 177 5.90 2.31 -9.83
C LEU A 177 6.08 1.18 -10.85
N ASP A 178 5.49 1.31 -12.04
CA ASP A 178 5.62 0.35 -13.14
C ASP A 178 7.10 0.14 -13.50
N TRP A 179 7.85 1.23 -13.68
CA TRP A 179 9.27 1.16 -14.04
C TRP A 179 10.11 0.38 -13.01
N TRP A 180 9.89 0.64 -11.71
CA TRP A 180 10.59 -0.07 -10.65
C TRP A 180 10.15 -1.52 -10.52
N ALA A 181 8.85 -1.82 -10.75
CA ALA A 181 8.34 -3.19 -10.73
C ALA A 181 8.95 -4.01 -11.87
N ASP A 182 8.98 -3.48 -13.09
CA ASP A 182 9.59 -4.13 -14.25
C ASP A 182 11.08 -4.38 -14.01
N ALA A 183 11.82 -3.40 -13.51
CA ALA A 183 13.23 -3.54 -13.17
C ALA A 183 13.48 -4.64 -12.11
N ALA A 184 12.63 -4.72 -11.07
CA ALA A 184 12.73 -5.75 -10.04
C ALA A 184 12.42 -7.15 -10.59
N VAL A 185 11.39 -7.29 -11.40
CA VAL A 185 10.99 -8.55 -12.05
C VAL A 185 12.10 -9.04 -12.99
N GLU A 186 12.57 -8.17 -13.89
CA GLU A 186 13.66 -8.50 -14.83
C GLU A 186 14.96 -8.90 -14.11
N GLN A 187 15.34 -8.15 -13.07
CA GLN A 187 16.55 -8.45 -12.32
C GLN A 187 16.43 -9.77 -11.56
N THR A 188 15.26 -10.02 -10.94
CA THR A 188 14.99 -11.27 -10.23
C THR A 188 15.01 -12.46 -11.18
N ALA A 189 14.40 -12.34 -12.36
CA ALA A 189 14.46 -13.39 -13.38
C ALA A 189 15.86 -13.68 -13.89
N ARG A 190 16.73 -12.64 -13.97
CA ARG A 190 18.09 -12.76 -14.48
C ARG A 190 19.08 -13.33 -13.48
N LYS A 191 18.99 -12.97 -12.21
CA LYS A 191 20.01 -13.28 -11.19
C LYS A 191 19.49 -13.90 -9.90
N GLY A 192 18.17 -13.96 -9.73
CA GLY A 192 17.55 -14.22 -8.43
C GLY A 192 17.67 -13.03 -7.47
N PRO A 193 16.96 -13.07 -6.34
CA PRO A 193 17.14 -12.10 -5.27
C PRO A 193 18.52 -12.31 -4.60
N PRO A 194 19.09 -11.26 -3.94
CA PRO A 194 20.41 -11.36 -3.31
C PRO A 194 20.51 -12.37 -2.16
N TYR A 195 19.41 -12.65 -1.46
CA TYR A 195 19.26 -13.66 -0.38
C TYR A 195 17.83 -14.02 -0.15
#